data_a7093a38349a49bee415857a6f5964f9
#
_entry.id   a7093a38349a49bee415857a6f5964f9
#
_cell.length_a   1.000
_cell.length_b   1.000
_cell.length_c   1.000
_cell.angle_alpha   90.00
_cell.angle_beta   90.00
_cell.angle_gamma   90.00
#
_symmetry.space_group_name_H-M   'P 1'
#
loop_
_entity.id
_entity.type
_entity.pdbx_description
1 polymer ?
#
loop_
_entity_poly.entity_id
_entity_poly.type
_entity_poly.pdbx_seq_one_letter_code
_entity_poly.pdbx_strand_id
1 'polypeptide(L)'
;MTPSTKRLDEYEAKRHFDTTPEPRPGDVVGGADEPTGRFVVQRHRARRLHYDLRLELDGVLVSWAVPKGPTLDASVRRQAIRVEDHPVEYFDFEGVIPRGEYGGGDVIVWDWGTWMPAKDDPARALDAGELHFDLDGAKLKGRFVLIRTERPPRPDGKGRWLLIHKRDAAAVSGWDPEELAWSVRSGRTNEEVAAAPDARWRSDVPPEEAAEQLRPE
;
A
#
# COMPACT_ATOMS: atom_id res chain seq x y z
N MET A 1 8.92 -24.47 2.31
CA MET A 1 8.49 -23.07 2.55
C MET A 1 9.07 -22.23 1.42
N THR A 2 8.21 -21.56 0.67
CA THR A 2 8.63 -20.64 -0.39
C THR A 2 9.27 -19.39 0.22
N PRO A 3 10.20 -18.67 -0.46
CA PRO A 3 10.80 -17.43 0.04
C PRO A 3 9.76 -16.38 0.47
N SER A 4 8.61 -16.35 -0.16
CA SER A 4 7.48 -15.47 0.15
C SER A 4 6.89 -15.71 1.55
N THR A 5 6.73 -16.96 1.98
CA THR A 5 6.14 -17.30 3.28
C THR A 5 6.93 -16.72 4.46
N LYS A 6 8.26 -16.77 4.43
CA LYS A 6 9.11 -16.22 5.49
C LYS A 6 9.05 -14.69 5.60
N ARG A 7 8.72 -14.00 4.51
CA ARG A 7 8.59 -12.52 4.49
C ARG A 7 7.32 -12.03 5.15
N LEU A 8 6.32 -12.91 5.34
CA LEU A 8 5.02 -12.59 5.93
C LEU A 8 4.90 -12.96 7.41
N ASP A 9 5.90 -13.63 8.00
CA ASP A 9 5.88 -14.05 9.42
C ASP A 9 5.58 -12.88 10.36
N GLU A 10 6.09 -11.68 10.07
CA GLU A 10 5.87 -10.48 10.89
C GLU A 10 4.45 -9.92 10.70
N TYR A 11 3.91 -9.98 9.49
CA TYR A 11 2.53 -9.58 9.20
C TYR A 11 1.57 -10.45 10.01
N GLU A 12 1.75 -11.78 9.98
CA GLU A 12 0.92 -12.73 10.70
C GLU A 12 1.04 -12.57 12.21
N ALA A 13 2.27 -12.39 12.73
CA ALA A 13 2.52 -12.26 14.16
C ALA A 13 1.87 -11.01 14.81
N LYS A 14 1.50 -10.01 14.01
CA LYS A 14 0.90 -8.76 14.49
C LYS A 14 -0.63 -8.73 14.42
N ARG A 15 -1.28 -9.79 13.92
CA ARG A 15 -2.71 -9.79 13.65
C ARG A 15 -3.44 -10.92 14.32
N HIS A 16 -4.64 -10.60 14.79
CA HIS A 16 -5.60 -11.57 15.30
C HIS A 16 -6.73 -11.68 14.25
N PHE A 17 -6.56 -12.56 13.27
CA PHE A 17 -7.47 -12.69 12.13
C PHE A 17 -8.92 -13.08 12.49
N ASP A 18 -9.18 -13.42 13.73
CA ASP A 18 -10.53 -13.65 14.24
C ASP A 18 -11.24 -12.34 14.66
N THR A 19 -10.49 -11.24 14.72
CA THR A 19 -10.97 -9.93 15.21
C THR A 19 -10.70 -8.78 14.23
N THR A 20 -9.98 -9.02 13.12
CA THR A 20 -9.72 -8.05 12.07
C THR A 20 -10.25 -8.53 10.72
N PRO A 21 -10.78 -7.63 9.86
CA PRO A 21 -11.16 -7.96 8.49
C PRO A 21 -9.96 -8.01 7.52
N GLU A 22 -8.74 -7.85 8.01
CA GLU A 22 -7.55 -7.91 7.16
C GLU A 22 -7.34 -9.32 6.60
N PRO A 23 -6.94 -9.45 5.31
CA PRO A 23 -6.80 -10.75 4.66
C PRO A 23 -5.63 -11.55 5.24
N ARG A 24 -5.80 -12.88 5.25
CA ARG A 24 -4.71 -13.83 5.56
C ARG A 24 -3.86 -14.09 4.33
N PRO A 25 -2.57 -14.38 4.49
CA PRO A 25 -1.77 -14.89 3.38
C PRO A 25 -2.37 -16.17 2.80
N GLY A 26 -2.60 -16.19 1.47
CA GLY A 26 -3.19 -17.31 0.76
C GLY A 26 -4.73 -17.29 0.68
N ASP A 27 -5.40 -16.27 1.23
CA ASP A 27 -6.80 -16.01 0.91
C ASP A 27 -6.91 -15.76 -0.61
N VAL A 28 -7.94 -16.33 -1.24
CA VAL A 28 -8.09 -16.23 -2.70
C VAL A 28 -8.51 -14.80 -3.08
N VAL A 29 -7.61 -14.06 -3.67
CA VAL A 29 -7.87 -12.73 -4.23
C VAL A 29 -7.42 -12.72 -5.68
N GLY A 30 -8.35 -12.54 -6.61
CA GLY A 30 -8.07 -12.41 -8.02
C GLY A 30 -7.61 -13.70 -8.72
N GLY A 31 -7.88 -13.80 -10.00
CA GLY A 31 -7.47 -14.93 -10.82
C GLY A 31 -5.96 -14.99 -11.05
N ALA A 32 -5.47 -16.17 -11.40
CA ALA A 32 -4.06 -16.47 -11.69
C ALA A 32 -3.41 -15.67 -12.85
N ASP A 33 -4.17 -14.78 -13.50
CA ASP A 33 -3.75 -13.95 -14.63
C ASP A 33 -3.54 -12.46 -14.25
N GLU A 34 -3.52 -12.10 -12.96
CA GLU A 34 -3.25 -10.73 -12.54
C GLU A 34 -1.81 -10.31 -12.88
N PRO A 35 -1.61 -9.13 -13.50
CA PRO A 35 -0.29 -8.67 -13.89
C PRO A 35 0.63 -8.51 -12.67
N THR A 36 1.82 -9.07 -12.72
CA THR A 36 2.88 -8.77 -11.76
C THR A 36 3.33 -7.31 -11.92
N GLY A 37 3.80 -6.69 -10.83
CA GLY A 37 4.22 -5.29 -10.86
C GLY A 37 3.08 -4.31 -10.60
N ARG A 38 2.08 -4.70 -9.78
CA ARG A 38 1.03 -3.81 -9.29
C ARG A 38 1.53 -2.96 -8.12
N PHE A 39 0.97 -1.77 -7.98
CA PHE A 39 1.13 -0.97 -6.76
C PHE A 39 -0.22 -0.52 -6.23
N VAL A 40 -0.27 -0.32 -4.93
CA VAL A 40 -1.40 0.32 -4.25
C VAL A 40 -0.89 1.36 -3.26
N VAL A 41 -1.64 2.44 -3.11
CA VAL A 41 -1.50 3.40 -2.03
C VAL A 41 -2.79 3.41 -1.24
N GLN A 42 -2.71 3.08 0.04
CA GLN A 42 -3.85 3.09 0.94
C GLN A 42 -3.76 4.31 1.86
N ARG A 43 -4.82 5.15 1.90
CA ARG A 43 -4.93 6.24 2.86
C ARG A 43 -5.53 5.70 4.14
N HIS A 44 -4.74 5.74 5.21
CA HIS A 44 -5.03 5.09 6.47
C HIS A 44 -5.14 6.10 7.61
N ARG A 45 -6.32 6.21 8.22
CA ARG A 45 -6.56 7.02 9.40
C ARG A 45 -6.49 6.15 10.66
N ALA A 46 -5.26 5.78 11.06
CA ALA A 46 -4.95 5.16 12.34
C ALA A 46 -4.84 6.24 13.44
N ARG A 47 -3.91 6.07 14.42
CA ARG A 47 -3.61 7.14 15.41
C ARG A 47 -3.19 8.46 14.75
N ARG A 48 -2.56 8.38 13.58
CA ARG A 48 -2.22 9.52 12.72
C ARG A 48 -2.52 9.14 11.29
N LEU A 49 -3.02 10.08 10.52
CA LEU A 49 -3.19 9.91 9.09
C LEU A 49 -1.83 9.65 8.43
N HIS A 50 -1.78 8.66 7.57
CA HIS A 50 -0.64 8.35 6.71
C HIS A 50 -1.12 7.63 5.45
N TYR A 51 -0.21 7.43 4.53
CA TYR A 51 -0.44 6.71 3.29
C TYR A 51 0.52 5.53 3.23
N ASP A 52 0.01 4.34 2.98
CA ASP A 52 0.81 3.14 2.80
C ASP A 52 1.07 2.90 1.32
N LEU A 53 2.27 3.17 0.85
CA LEU A 53 2.73 2.79 -0.49
C LEU A 53 3.18 1.33 -0.46
N ARG A 54 2.62 0.51 -1.34
CA ARG A 54 2.95 -0.90 -1.49
C ARG A 54 3.27 -1.23 -2.94
N LEU A 55 4.39 -1.90 -3.16
CA LEU A 55 4.85 -2.38 -4.46
C LEU A 55 4.85 -3.91 -4.45
N GLU A 56 4.15 -4.54 -5.37
CA GLU A 56 4.18 -6.00 -5.53
C GLU A 56 5.53 -6.43 -6.09
N LEU A 57 6.23 -7.27 -5.33
CA LEU A 57 7.55 -7.79 -5.69
C LEU A 57 7.78 -9.14 -5.02
N ASP A 58 8.15 -10.14 -5.82
CA ASP A 58 8.45 -11.51 -5.35
C ASP A 58 7.31 -12.15 -4.53
N GLY A 59 6.05 -11.89 -4.93
CA GLY A 59 4.86 -12.49 -4.34
C GLY A 59 4.44 -11.90 -2.99
N VAL A 60 4.92 -10.68 -2.65
CA VAL A 60 4.46 -9.90 -1.50
C VAL A 60 4.30 -8.43 -1.88
N LEU A 61 3.63 -7.66 -1.05
CA LEU A 61 3.54 -6.21 -1.13
C LEU A 61 4.62 -5.58 -0.22
N VAL A 62 5.71 -5.15 -0.84
CA VAL A 62 6.80 -4.42 -0.19
C VAL A 62 6.30 -3.03 0.20
N SER A 63 6.36 -2.64 1.49
CA SER A 63 5.51 -1.57 2.03
C SER A 63 6.24 -0.47 2.76
N TRP A 64 5.77 0.78 2.57
CA TRP A 64 6.24 1.98 3.29
C TRP A 64 5.07 2.83 3.76
N ALA A 65 5.08 3.23 5.04
CA ALA A 65 4.20 4.28 5.54
C ALA A 65 4.78 5.67 5.20
N VAL A 66 3.98 6.52 4.57
CA VAL A 66 4.33 7.88 4.15
C VAL A 66 3.44 8.87 4.91
N PRO A 67 3.92 9.49 6.00
CA PRO A 67 3.07 10.28 6.92
C PRO A 67 2.36 11.48 6.29
N LYS A 68 2.93 12.08 5.25
CA LYS A 68 2.34 13.22 4.52
C LYS A 68 1.84 12.86 3.12
N GLY A 69 1.71 11.57 2.86
CA GLY A 69 1.35 11.06 1.53
C GLY A 69 2.43 11.26 0.46
N PRO A 70 2.33 10.54 -0.66
CA PRO A 70 3.13 10.80 -1.84
C PRO A 70 2.77 12.15 -2.45
N THR A 71 3.59 12.66 -3.38
CA THR A 71 3.31 13.92 -4.09
C THR A 71 3.89 13.88 -5.50
N LEU A 72 3.26 14.58 -6.43
CA LEU A 72 3.80 14.86 -7.78
C LEU A 72 4.67 16.11 -7.81
N ASP A 73 4.83 16.82 -6.68
CA ASP A 73 5.75 17.97 -6.59
C ASP A 73 7.20 17.50 -6.48
N ALA A 74 7.96 17.64 -7.56
CA ALA A 74 9.36 17.22 -7.65
C ALA A 74 10.31 18.04 -6.76
N SER A 75 9.86 19.15 -6.17
CA SER A 75 10.64 19.93 -5.20
C SER A 75 10.56 19.38 -3.78
N VAL A 76 9.57 18.52 -3.51
CA VAL A 76 9.24 17.99 -2.19
C VAL A 76 9.83 16.59 -1.99
N ARG A 77 10.38 16.36 -0.80
CA ARG A 77 10.85 15.03 -0.35
C ARG A 77 9.94 14.54 0.76
N ARG A 78 9.31 13.38 0.57
CA ARG A 78 8.45 12.76 1.57
C ARG A 78 9.21 11.73 2.37
N GLN A 79 9.11 11.79 3.70
CA GLN A 79 9.57 10.70 4.54
C GLN A 79 8.72 9.46 4.25
N ALA A 80 9.39 8.32 4.09
CA ALA A 80 8.79 7.01 3.98
C ALA A 80 9.45 6.07 5.00
N ILE A 81 8.64 5.33 5.73
CA ILE A 81 9.12 4.42 6.78
C ILE A 81 8.85 3.01 6.28
N ARG A 82 9.91 2.22 6.07
CA ARG A 82 9.79 0.82 5.68
C ARG A 82 9.12 0.05 6.82
N VAL A 83 8.03 -0.64 6.48
CA VAL A 83 7.25 -1.47 7.41
C VAL A 83 7.34 -2.94 6.98
N GLU A 84 6.64 -3.83 7.65
CA GLU A 84 6.55 -5.24 7.26
C GLU A 84 5.96 -5.39 5.85
N ASP A 85 6.35 -6.47 5.16
CA ASP A 85 5.74 -6.86 3.91
C ASP A 85 4.32 -7.38 4.18
N HIS A 86 3.40 -7.10 3.24
CA HIS A 86 2.01 -7.54 3.32
C HIS A 86 1.74 -8.62 2.27
N PRO A 87 0.75 -9.48 2.49
CA PRO A 87 0.33 -10.44 1.47
C PRO A 87 -0.27 -9.72 0.26
N VAL A 88 -0.20 -10.34 -0.91
CA VAL A 88 -0.76 -9.76 -2.15
C VAL A 88 -2.27 -9.55 -2.05
N GLU A 89 -2.92 -10.33 -1.24
CA GLU A 89 -4.35 -10.27 -0.90
C GLU A 89 -4.74 -8.94 -0.22
N TYR A 90 -3.77 -8.22 0.33
CA TYR A 90 -4.00 -6.89 0.93
C TYR A 90 -4.11 -5.78 -0.10
N PHE A 91 -3.89 -6.09 -1.38
CA PHE A 91 -3.80 -5.10 -2.46
C PHE A 91 -5.05 -4.21 -2.56
N ASP A 92 -6.22 -4.77 -2.49
CA ASP A 92 -7.50 -4.07 -2.62
C ASP A 92 -8.24 -3.90 -1.28
N PHE A 93 -7.55 -4.12 -0.16
CA PHE A 93 -8.15 -3.97 1.16
C PHE A 93 -8.63 -2.53 1.40
N GLU A 94 -9.93 -2.42 1.64
CA GLU A 94 -10.63 -1.19 2.04
C GLU A 94 -11.63 -1.53 3.13
N GLY A 95 -11.54 -0.85 4.30
CA GLY A 95 -12.40 -1.18 5.42
C GLY A 95 -11.97 -0.56 6.73
N VAL A 96 -12.51 -1.08 7.82
CA VAL A 96 -12.23 -0.62 9.19
C VAL A 96 -11.50 -1.73 9.96
N ILE A 97 -10.26 -1.45 10.35
CA ILE A 97 -9.49 -2.28 11.28
C ILE A 97 -9.96 -1.91 12.69
N PRO A 98 -10.43 -2.87 13.52
CA PRO A 98 -10.98 -2.57 14.84
C PRO A 98 -10.01 -1.83 15.74
N ARG A 99 -10.56 -0.96 16.62
CA ARG A 99 -9.75 -0.30 17.64
C ARG A 99 -9.19 -1.34 18.62
N GLY A 100 -7.90 -1.24 18.88
CA GLY A 100 -7.19 -2.20 19.73
C GLY A 100 -6.34 -3.18 18.94
N GLU A 101 -6.67 -3.42 17.68
CA GLU A 101 -5.83 -4.19 16.77
C GLU A 101 -4.65 -3.36 16.26
N TYR A 102 -3.61 -4.05 15.79
CA TYR A 102 -2.46 -3.41 15.16
C TYR A 102 -2.91 -2.65 13.90
N GLY A 103 -2.60 -1.36 13.84
CA GLY A 103 -3.05 -0.52 12.72
C GLY A 103 -4.50 -0.06 12.80
N GLY A 104 -5.21 -0.24 13.94
CA GLY A 104 -6.64 0.13 14.09
C GLY A 104 -6.98 1.50 13.51
N GLY A 105 -8.02 1.55 12.68
CA GLY A 105 -8.49 2.72 11.93
C GLY A 105 -9.15 2.36 10.61
N ASP A 106 -9.52 3.34 9.82
CA ASP A 106 -10.16 3.15 8.53
C ASP A 106 -9.17 3.32 7.38
N VAL A 107 -9.30 2.46 6.39
CA VAL A 107 -8.42 2.33 5.24
C VAL A 107 -9.23 2.45 3.97
N ILE A 108 -8.76 3.27 3.02
CA ILE A 108 -9.31 3.31 1.65
C ILE A 108 -8.20 3.04 0.64
N VAL A 109 -8.55 2.44 -0.50
CA VAL A 109 -7.67 2.30 -1.66
C VAL A 109 -7.58 3.66 -2.36
N TRP A 110 -6.62 4.49 -1.93
CA TRP A 110 -6.50 5.87 -2.39
C TRP A 110 -6.00 5.95 -3.83
N ASP A 111 -5.05 5.08 -4.22
CA ASP A 111 -4.58 4.94 -5.60
C ASP A 111 -4.10 3.51 -5.86
N TRP A 112 -4.16 3.07 -7.09
CA TRP A 112 -3.60 1.81 -7.56
C TRP A 112 -3.26 1.86 -9.04
N GLY A 113 -2.49 0.88 -9.49
CA GLY A 113 -2.09 0.75 -10.88
C GLY A 113 -0.90 -0.19 -11.02
N THR A 114 -0.09 0.06 -12.04
CA THR A 114 1.12 -0.71 -12.30
C THR A 114 2.37 0.09 -11.94
N TRP A 115 3.42 -0.61 -11.56
CA TRP A 115 4.74 -0.03 -11.37
C TRP A 115 5.78 -0.80 -12.19
N MET A 116 6.83 -0.11 -12.59
CA MET A 116 7.91 -0.69 -13.34
C MET A 116 9.26 -0.21 -12.79
N PRO A 117 10.19 -1.11 -12.44
CA PRO A 117 11.51 -0.71 -12.03
C PRO A 117 12.24 -0.05 -13.20
N ALA A 118 12.99 1.01 -12.94
CA ALA A 118 13.78 1.69 -13.96
C ALA A 118 15.05 0.92 -14.37
N LYS A 119 15.41 -0.12 -13.61
CA LYS A 119 16.54 -1.03 -13.87
C LYS A 119 16.12 -2.46 -13.55
N ASP A 120 16.77 -3.40 -14.16
CA ASP A 120 16.67 -4.81 -13.81
C ASP A 120 17.05 -5.04 -12.34
N ASP A 121 16.49 -6.09 -11.72
CA ASP A 121 16.75 -6.49 -10.34
C ASP A 121 16.33 -5.45 -9.29
N PRO A 122 15.01 -5.20 -9.13
CA PRO A 122 14.48 -4.28 -8.12
C PRO A 122 14.74 -4.77 -6.69
N ALA A 123 14.83 -6.07 -6.44
CA ALA A 123 15.15 -6.62 -5.12
C ALA A 123 16.55 -6.19 -4.68
N ARG A 124 17.54 -6.33 -5.56
CA ARG A 124 18.90 -5.86 -5.30
C ARG A 124 18.97 -4.34 -5.12
N ALA A 125 18.18 -3.58 -5.87
CA ALA A 125 18.09 -2.12 -5.73
C ALA A 125 17.57 -1.72 -4.35
N LEU A 126 16.54 -2.41 -3.84
CA LEU A 126 16.03 -2.23 -2.48
C LEU A 126 17.07 -2.55 -1.41
N ASP A 127 17.79 -3.66 -1.54
CA ASP A 127 18.87 -4.05 -0.62
C ASP A 127 19.99 -3.01 -0.61
N ALA A 128 20.35 -2.48 -1.77
CA ALA A 128 21.32 -1.39 -1.91
C ALA A 128 20.80 -0.06 -1.31
N GLY A 129 19.49 0.08 -1.13
CA GLY A 129 18.86 1.24 -0.52
C GLY A 129 18.50 2.37 -1.49
N GLU A 130 18.38 2.08 -2.78
CA GLU A 130 17.95 3.05 -3.79
C GLU A 130 17.18 2.34 -4.91
N LEU A 131 15.86 2.59 -4.98
CA LEU A 131 14.97 2.06 -6.02
C LEU A 131 14.41 3.20 -6.85
N HIS A 132 14.66 3.17 -8.16
CA HIS A 132 14.02 4.02 -9.16
C HIS A 132 12.93 3.23 -9.86
N PHE A 133 11.75 3.82 -9.99
CA PHE A 133 10.59 3.15 -10.59
C PHE A 133 9.60 4.16 -11.19
N ASP A 134 8.83 3.70 -12.14
CA ASP A 134 7.71 4.46 -12.71
C ASP A 134 6.39 3.92 -12.15
N LEU A 135 5.45 4.83 -11.88
CA LEU A 135 4.07 4.53 -11.54
C LEU A 135 3.15 4.93 -12.68
N ASP A 136 2.16 4.09 -12.95
CA ASP A 136 1.00 4.41 -13.79
C ASP A 136 -0.27 4.05 -13.02
N GLY A 137 -0.70 4.98 -12.17
CA GLY A 137 -1.89 4.90 -11.35
C GLY A 137 -3.01 5.80 -11.82
N ALA A 138 -4.10 5.81 -11.09
CA ALA A 138 -5.19 6.73 -11.33
C ALA A 138 -4.82 8.17 -10.94
N LYS A 139 -4.04 8.35 -9.86
CA LYS A 139 -3.62 9.63 -9.31
C LYS A 139 -2.12 9.87 -9.45
N LEU A 140 -1.29 8.86 -9.16
CA LEU A 140 0.16 8.96 -9.24
C LEU A 140 0.67 8.46 -10.58
N LYS A 141 1.46 9.27 -11.24
CA LYS A 141 2.09 8.95 -12.53
C LYS A 141 3.55 9.41 -12.54
N GLY A 142 4.34 8.77 -13.43
CA GLY A 142 5.72 9.18 -13.68
C GLY A 142 6.74 8.53 -12.76
N ARG A 143 7.94 9.11 -12.74
CA ARG A 143 9.11 8.53 -12.10
C ARG A 143 9.26 8.92 -10.65
N PHE A 144 9.39 7.90 -9.80
CA PHE A 144 9.68 8.03 -8.37
C PHE A 144 11.02 7.40 -8.00
N VAL A 145 11.56 7.84 -6.86
CA VAL A 145 12.75 7.24 -6.24
C VAL A 145 12.49 7.05 -4.76
N LEU A 146 12.82 5.86 -4.27
CA LEU A 146 12.94 5.55 -2.85
C LEU A 146 14.42 5.47 -2.48
N ILE A 147 14.85 6.25 -1.48
CA ILE A 147 16.24 6.31 -1.03
C ILE A 147 16.28 6.07 0.49
N ARG A 148 17.01 5.04 0.93
CA ARG A 148 17.24 4.77 2.34
C ARG A 148 18.19 5.82 2.93
N THR A 149 17.77 6.44 4.04
CA THR A 149 18.54 7.50 4.71
C THR A 149 19.37 7.01 5.88
N GLU A 150 19.08 5.80 6.39
CA GLU A 150 19.83 5.21 7.51
C GLU A 150 21.03 4.39 7.00
N ARG A 151 22.21 4.65 7.60
CA ARG A 151 23.45 3.91 7.35
C ARG A 151 24.16 3.66 8.69
N PRO A 152 24.52 2.41 9.02
CA PRO A 152 24.24 1.17 8.28
C PRO A 152 22.73 0.87 8.23
N PRO A 153 22.30 -0.01 7.29
CA PRO A 153 20.92 -0.47 7.27
C PRO A 153 20.58 -1.22 8.54
N ARG A 154 19.33 -1.15 8.98
CA ARG A 154 18.85 -1.90 10.13
C ARG A 154 18.83 -3.41 9.82
N PRO A 155 19.16 -4.27 10.79
CA PRO A 155 19.15 -5.73 10.59
C PRO A 155 17.77 -6.29 10.21
N ASP A 156 16.67 -5.62 10.62
CA ASP A 156 15.29 -5.99 10.32
C ASP A 156 14.82 -5.51 8.93
N GLY A 157 15.71 -4.93 8.11
CA GLY A 157 15.39 -4.38 6.80
C GLY A 157 14.50 -3.12 6.83
N LYS A 158 14.01 -2.73 8.01
CA LYS A 158 13.20 -1.53 8.22
C LYS A 158 14.08 -0.29 8.28
N GLY A 159 13.45 0.86 8.31
CA GLY A 159 14.20 2.11 8.45
C GLY A 159 13.54 3.27 7.72
N ARG A 160 14.24 4.39 7.77
CA ARG A 160 13.77 5.63 7.15
C ARG A 160 14.26 5.74 5.72
N TRP A 161 13.32 6.10 4.86
CA TRP A 161 13.52 6.33 3.44
C TRP A 161 12.98 7.71 3.07
N LEU A 162 13.35 8.19 1.92
CA LEU A 162 12.75 9.32 1.23
C LEU A 162 12.05 8.81 -0.03
N LEU A 163 10.80 9.22 -0.23
CA LEU A 163 10.07 9.09 -1.48
C LEU A 163 10.12 10.44 -2.19
N ILE A 164 10.57 10.43 -3.44
CA ILE A 164 10.81 11.62 -4.24
C ILE A 164 10.22 11.40 -5.63
N HIS A 165 9.35 12.31 -6.09
CA HIS A 165 8.95 12.38 -7.48
C HIS A 165 10.05 13.06 -8.30
N LYS A 166 10.41 12.51 -9.44
CA LYS A 166 11.40 13.11 -10.35
C LYS A 166 10.72 14.20 -11.17
N ARG A 167 11.53 15.16 -11.62
CA ARG A 167 11.04 16.20 -12.54
C ARG A 167 10.85 15.57 -13.93
N ASP A 168 9.63 15.22 -14.26
CA ASP A 168 9.19 14.67 -15.53
C ASP A 168 7.89 15.34 -16.00
N ALA A 169 7.25 14.81 -17.03
CA ALA A 169 6.00 15.35 -17.61
C ALA A 169 4.80 15.25 -16.64
N ALA A 170 4.84 14.38 -15.64
CA ALA A 170 3.79 14.22 -14.64
C ALA A 170 3.98 15.12 -13.41
N ALA A 171 5.10 15.85 -13.32
CA ALA A 171 5.41 16.70 -12.17
C ALA A 171 4.47 17.90 -12.09
N VAL A 172 3.84 18.10 -10.92
CA VAL A 172 2.91 19.20 -10.63
C VAL A 172 3.36 19.92 -9.37
N SER A 173 3.72 21.20 -9.50
CA SER A 173 4.15 22.03 -8.36
C SER A 173 2.99 22.26 -7.40
N GLY A 174 3.23 22.10 -6.09
CA GLY A 174 2.24 22.32 -5.05
C GLY A 174 1.17 21.24 -4.94
N TRP A 175 1.32 20.11 -5.65
CA TRP A 175 0.34 19.02 -5.62
C TRP A 175 0.19 18.43 -4.21
N ASP A 176 -1.06 18.35 -3.73
CA ASP A 176 -1.41 17.85 -2.40
C ASP A 176 -2.30 16.58 -2.51
N PRO A 177 -1.90 15.44 -1.91
CA PRO A 177 -2.71 14.22 -1.89
C PRO A 177 -4.05 14.39 -1.19
N GLU A 178 -4.18 15.34 -0.24
CA GLU A 178 -5.41 15.57 0.50
C GLU A 178 -6.53 16.22 -0.35
N GLU A 179 -6.20 16.85 -1.47
CA GLU A 179 -7.21 17.33 -2.43
C GLU A 179 -7.95 16.19 -3.14
N LEU A 180 -7.39 14.96 -3.09
CA LEU A 180 -7.93 13.77 -3.72
C LEU A 180 -8.22 12.66 -2.69
N ALA A 181 -8.73 13.01 -1.49
CA ALA A 181 -8.90 12.12 -0.34
C ALA A 181 -10.08 11.14 -0.47
N TRP A 182 -10.20 10.46 -1.61
CA TRP A 182 -11.23 9.46 -1.92
C TRP A 182 -10.62 8.19 -2.52
N SER A 183 -11.34 7.08 -2.40
CA SER A 183 -10.96 5.76 -2.91
C SER A 183 -11.13 5.68 -4.43
N VAL A 184 -10.11 5.20 -5.14
CA VAL A 184 -10.24 4.87 -6.58
C VAL A 184 -11.02 3.57 -6.80
N ARG A 185 -11.16 2.73 -5.75
CA ARG A 185 -11.91 1.49 -5.78
C ARG A 185 -13.42 1.73 -5.63
N SER A 186 -13.82 2.47 -4.58
CA SER A 186 -15.24 2.64 -4.21
C SER A 186 -15.79 4.04 -4.44
N GLY A 187 -14.93 5.03 -4.70
CA GLY A 187 -15.30 6.45 -4.76
C GLY A 187 -15.54 7.09 -3.39
N ARG A 188 -15.41 6.33 -2.29
CA ARG A 188 -15.75 6.75 -0.92
C ARG A 188 -14.57 7.43 -0.23
N THR A 189 -14.89 8.34 0.68
CA THR A 189 -13.91 8.90 1.63
C THR A 189 -13.70 7.96 2.82
N ASN A 190 -12.67 8.21 3.61
CA ASN A 190 -12.44 7.47 4.85
C ASN A 190 -13.61 7.64 5.85
N GLU A 191 -14.26 8.82 5.89
CA GLU A 191 -15.42 9.10 6.72
C GLU A 191 -16.60 8.20 6.34
N GLU A 192 -16.84 8.06 5.04
CA GLU A 192 -17.94 7.23 4.51
C GLU A 192 -17.67 5.75 4.75
N VAL A 193 -16.42 5.28 4.59
CA VAL A 193 -16.03 3.90 4.93
C VAL A 193 -16.18 3.63 6.42
N ALA A 194 -15.80 4.58 7.28
CA ALA A 194 -15.96 4.46 8.74
C ALA A 194 -17.42 4.49 9.18
N ALA A 195 -18.27 5.28 8.52
CA ALA A 195 -19.70 5.44 8.85
C ALA A 195 -20.55 4.22 8.42
N ALA A 196 -20.10 3.48 7.40
CA ALA A 196 -20.78 2.26 6.94
C ALA A 196 -19.91 1.02 7.19
N PRO A 197 -19.78 0.58 8.45
CA PRO A 197 -18.91 -0.54 8.84
C PRO A 197 -19.34 -1.90 8.24
N ASP A 198 -20.50 -1.98 7.64
CA ASP A 198 -21.00 -3.20 6.96
C ASP A 198 -20.29 -3.45 5.63
N ALA A 199 -19.64 -2.44 5.05
CA ALA A 199 -18.66 -2.59 3.99
C ALA A 199 -17.34 -3.16 4.55
N ARG A 200 -17.42 -4.24 5.32
CA ARG A 200 -16.26 -4.94 5.87
C ARG A 200 -15.68 -5.84 4.81
N TRP A 201 -14.40 -5.75 4.63
CA TRP A 201 -13.67 -6.82 3.96
C TRP A 201 -13.98 -8.14 4.67
N ARG A 202 -14.34 -9.14 3.91
CA ARG A 202 -14.53 -10.51 4.39
C ARG A 202 -13.58 -11.41 3.63
N SER A 203 -12.52 -11.83 4.30
CA SER A 203 -11.55 -12.78 3.77
C SER A 203 -12.10 -14.20 3.58
N ASP A 204 -13.32 -14.46 4.09
CA ASP A 204 -14.00 -15.74 4.03
C ASP A 204 -14.97 -15.90 2.84
N VAL A 205 -15.09 -14.87 1.99
CA VAL A 205 -15.91 -14.91 0.77
C VAL A 205 -15.09 -14.58 -0.47
N PRO A 206 -15.37 -15.24 -1.61
CA PRO A 206 -14.70 -14.89 -2.88
C PRO A 206 -14.94 -13.42 -3.25
N PRO A 207 -14.01 -12.76 -3.96
CA PRO A 207 -14.14 -11.36 -4.36
C PRO A 207 -15.41 -11.04 -5.13
N GLU A 208 -15.93 -11.99 -5.87
CA GLU A 208 -17.18 -11.91 -6.64
C GLU A 208 -18.40 -11.75 -5.72
N GLU A 209 -18.44 -12.43 -4.58
CA GLU A 209 -19.50 -12.34 -3.58
C GLU A 209 -19.33 -11.11 -2.67
N ALA A 210 -18.07 -10.71 -2.37
CA ALA A 210 -17.78 -9.51 -1.60
C ALA A 210 -18.23 -8.24 -2.33
N ALA A 211 -18.08 -8.19 -3.67
CA ALA A 211 -18.51 -7.07 -4.50
C ALA A 211 -20.04 -6.91 -4.56
N GLU A 212 -20.81 -7.99 -4.41
CA GLU A 212 -22.27 -7.96 -4.44
C GLU A 212 -22.87 -7.46 -3.12
N GLN A 213 -22.19 -7.68 -1.99
CA GLN A 213 -22.58 -7.17 -0.67
C GLN A 213 -22.23 -5.68 -0.46
N LEU A 214 -21.44 -5.07 -1.36
CA LEU A 214 -21.07 -3.66 -1.33
C LEU A 214 -22.05 -2.75 -2.10
N ARG A 215 -23.11 -3.32 -2.72
CA ARG A 215 -24.15 -2.52 -3.38
C ARG A 215 -25.19 -2.12 -2.34
N PRO A 216 -25.39 -0.83 -2.05
CA PRO A 216 -26.58 -0.40 -1.29
C PRO A 216 -27.81 -0.74 -2.12
N GLU A 217 -28.86 -1.26 -1.45
CA GLU A 217 -30.20 -1.39 -2.02
C GLU A 217 -30.79 -0.03 -2.37
#